data_292e24614cc42a1ca6ccb5d94362e639
#
_entry.id   292e24614cc42a1ca6ccb5d94362e639
#
_cell.length_a   1.000
_cell.length_b   1.000
_cell.length_c   1.000
_cell.angle_alpha   90.00
_cell.angle_beta   90.00
_cell.angle_gamma   90.00
#
_symmetry.space_group_name_H-M   'P 1'
#
loop_
_entity.id
_entity.type
_entity.pdbx_description
1 polymer ?
#
loop_
_entity_poly.entity_id
_entity_poly.type
_entity_poly.pdbx_seq_one_letter_code
_entity_poly.pdbx_strand_id
1 'polypeptide(L)'
;MSVWAWLAIAVGAALLVALAANLVRIARHPRVARVTIADPVGATTMDGSGRARSVQAADLALPEQALAEIWTPMHLERLARTYWRFLTRATLGLIRVVYTPRERMIVLLARPFVLLRFQAPEYQMDDRRGLVRWRIERGVLVARRGRGGDGYLEIEIERRRGAEPGTASMHVTVEVANFYPMIETTFSRPVYRMTQSFIHVLVTHAFLRSLARLDLARSRTGRFAGVEGLPQATRSR
;
A
#
# COMPACT_ATOMS: atom_id res chain seq x y z
N MET A 1 27.47 -12.02 26.63
CA MET A 1 26.19 -11.37 26.31
C MET A 1 25.27 -11.46 27.50
N SER A 2 24.60 -10.38 27.87
CA SER A 2 23.67 -10.37 29.02
C SER A 2 22.43 -11.19 28.74
N VAL A 3 21.74 -11.70 29.76
CA VAL A 3 20.44 -12.40 29.66
C VAL A 3 19.42 -11.54 28.93
N TRP A 4 19.46 -10.22 29.13
CA TRP A 4 18.60 -9.25 28.45
C TRP A 4 18.84 -9.18 26.93
N ALA A 5 20.09 -9.36 26.48
CA ALA A 5 20.41 -9.40 25.05
C ALA A 5 19.83 -10.68 24.39
N TRP A 6 19.93 -11.82 25.04
CA TRP A 6 19.31 -13.06 24.58
C TRP A 6 17.79 -12.98 24.54
N LEU A 7 17.18 -12.37 25.55
CA LEU A 7 15.73 -12.18 25.60
C LEU A 7 15.26 -11.24 24.48
N ALA A 8 15.96 -10.15 24.20
CA ALA A 8 15.64 -9.23 23.10
C ALA A 8 15.75 -9.92 21.73
N ILE A 9 16.78 -10.74 21.52
CA ILE A 9 16.96 -11.53 20.29
C ILE A 9 15.82 -12.54 20.12
N ALA A 10 15.46 -13.27 21.19
CA ALA A 10 14.37 -14.25 21.15
C ALA A 10 13.02 -13.59 20.84
N VAL A 11 12.70 -12.46 21.47
CA VAL A 11 11.48 -11.69 21.19
C VAL A 11 11.47 -11.16 19.76
N GLY A 12 12.58 -10.64 19.26
CA GLY A 12 12.73 -10.18 17.89
C GLY A 12 12.51 -11.31 16.87
N ALA A 13 13.12 -12.47 17.12
CA ALA A 13 12.94 -13.65 16.26
C ALA A 13 11.49 -14.16 16.27
N ALA A 14 10.87 -14.25 17.45
CA ALA A 14 9.45 -14.64 17.56
C ALA A 14 8.52 -13.67 16.81
N LEU A 15 8.80 -12.37 16.89
CA LEU A 15 8.04 -11.36 16.16
C LEU A 15 8.19 -11.51 14.65
N LEU A 16 9.42 -11.75 14.16
CA LEU A 16 9.68 -11.97 12.73
C LEU A 16 8.96 -13.22 12.22
N VAL A 17 8.97 -14.32 12.99
CA VAL A 17 8.24 -15.54 12.65
C VAL A 17 6.74 -15.29 12.62
N ALA A 18 6.18 -14.57 13.60
CA ALA A 18 4.77 -14.21 13.63
C ALA A 18 4.36 -13.33 12.44
N LEU A 19 5.18 -12.36 12.06
CA LEU A 19 4.96 -11.52 10.88
C LEU A 19 4.99 -12.35 9.59
N ALA A 20 6.00 -13.22 9.43
CA ALA A 20 6.11 -14.10 8.27
C ALA A 20 4.91 -15.06 8.17
N ALA A 21 4.53 -15.70 9.27
CA ALA A 21 3.36 -16.58 9.33
C ALA A 21 2.06 -15.84 8.98
N ASN A 22 1.90 -14.61 9.48
CA ASN A 22 0.73 -13.77 9.16
C ASN A 22 0.68 -13.42 7.67
N LEU A 23 1.80 -13.05 7.06
CA LEU A 23 1.89 -12.75 5.63
C LEU A 23 1.58 -13.99 4.78
N VAL A 24 2.12 -15.16 5.14
CA VAL A 24 1.82 -16.43 4.49
C VAL A 24 0.32 -16.76 4.62
N ARG A 25 -0.27 -16.57 5.80
CA ARG A 25 -1.71 -16.76 6.02
C ARG A 25 -2.54 -15.85 5.12
N ILE A 26 -2.18 -14.58 5.01
CA ILE A 26 -2.87 -13.61 4.15
C ILE A 26 -2.75 -14.03 2.68
N ALA A 27 -1.57 -14.46 2.24
CA ALA A 27 -1.33 -14.89 0.87
C ALA A 27 -2.07 -16.20 0.50
N ARG A 28 -2.21 -17.13 1.46
CA ARG A 28 -2.84 -18.45 1.26
C ARG A 28 -4.36 -18.45 1.41
N HIS A 29 -4.98 -17.35 1.84
CA HIS A 29 -6.43 -17.33 2.02
C HIS A 29 -7.15 -17.69 0.72
N PRO A 30 -8.15 -18.61 0.75
CA PRO A 30 -8.82 -19.09 -0.47
C PRO A 30 -9.40 -17.89 -1.24
N ARG A 31 -9.06 -17.82 -2.50
CA ARG A 31 -9.51 -16.82 -3.46
C ARG A 31 -10.95 -17.16 -3.84
N VAL A 32 -11.93 -16.56 -3.22
CA VAL A 32 -13.26 -16.47 -3.84
C VAL A 32 -13.08 -15.42 -4.94
N ALA A 33 -12.55 -15.87 -6.08
CA ALA A 33 -12.13 -14.99 -7.15
C ALA A 33 -13.35 -14.54 -7.95
N ARG A 34 -13.77 -13.29 -7.77
CA ARG A 34 -14.55 -12.55 -8.77
C ARG A 34 -13.66 -11.97 -9.88
N VAL A 35 -12.36 -12.06 -9.70
CA VAL A 35 -11.34 -11.38 -10.51
C VAL A 35 -10.12 -12.28 -10.63
N THR A 36 -9.63 -12.47 -11.84
CA THR A 36 -8.33 -13.11 -12.07
C THR A 36 -7.23 -12.08 -11.90
N ILE A 37 -6.21 -12.40 -11.12
CA ILE A 37 -5.03 -11.55 -10.94
C ILE A 37 -3.78 -12.29 -11.42
N ALA A 38 -2.98 -11.63 -12.23
CA ALA A 38 -1.63 -12.07 -12.56
C ALA A 38 -0.71 -11.94 -11.34
N ASP A 39 0.36 -12.74 -11.29
CA ASP A 39 1.34 -12.60 -10.22
C ASP A 39 1.98 -11.21 -10.25
N PRO A 40 2.08 -10.53 -9.10
CA PRO A 40 2.69 -9.21 -9.05
C PRO A 40 4.16 -9.24 -9.50
N VAL A 41 4.52 -8.28 -10.32
CA VAL A 41 5.89 -8.03 -10.77
C VAL A 41 6.40 -6.73 -10.22
N GLY A 42 7.71 -6.58 -10.08
CA GLY A 42 8.25 -5.34 -9.58
C GLY A 42 9.75 -5.24 -9.65
N ALA A 43 10.23 -4.01 -9.49
CA ALA A 43 11.63 -3.67 -9.43
C ALA A 43 11.89 -2.64 -8.33
N THR A 44 13.00 -2.79 -7.65
CA THR A 44 13.50 -1.80 -6.67
C THR A 44 14.91 -1.43 -7.04
N THR A 45 15.15 -0.14 -7.22
CA THR A 45 16.45 0.43 -7.58
C THR A 45 16.87 1.48 -6.57
N MET A 46 18.16 1.75 -6.51
CA MET A 46 18.74 2.85 -5.75
C MET A 46 19.85 3.46 -6.60
N ASP A 47 19.80 4.76 -6.81
CA ASP A 47 20.80 5.49 -7.58
C ASP A 47 22.07 5.80 -6.77
N GLY A 48 23.07 6.40 -7.43
CA GLY A 48 24.34 6.78 -6.79
C GLY A 48 24.20 7.82 -5.70
N SER A 49 23.12 8.61 -5.69
CA SER A 49 22.80 9.57 -4.63
C SER A 49 22.10 8.93 -3.44
N GLY A 50 21.77 7.63 -3.50
CA GLY A 50 20.99 6.90 -2.49
C GLY A 50 19.48 7.18 -2.54
N ARG A 51 18.99 7.71 -3.67
CA ARG A 51 17.57 7.86 -3.93
C ARG A 51 16.99 6.50 -4.32
N ALA A 52 16.01 6.03 -3.57
CA ALA A 52 15.33 4.77 -3.82
C ALA A 52 14.08 4.97 -4.69
N ARG A 53 13.84 3.99 -5.57
CA ARG A 53 12.61 3.83 -6.34
C ARG A 53 12.17 2.37 -6.26
N SER A 54 10.91 2.14 -5.94
CA SER A 54 10.31 0.80 -5.93
C SER A 54 8.98 0.86 -6.65
N VAL A 55 8.83 0.03 -7.67
CA VAL A 55 7.60 -0.11 -8.46
C VAL A 55 7.13 -1.54 -8.36
N GLN A 56 5.87 -1.75 -8.00
CA GLN A 56 5.23 -3.05 -7.90
C GLN A 56 3.90 -2.99 -8.65
N ALA A 57 3.63 -3.90 -9.55
CA ALA A 57 2.43 -3.87 -10.38
C ALA A 57 1.79 -5.24 -10.52
N ALA A 58 0.48 -5.26 -10.79
CA ALA A 58 -0.26 -6.46 -11.16
C ALA A 58 -1.42 -6.11 -12.10
N ASP A 59 -1.76 -7.05 -12.98
CA ASP A 59 -2.92 -6.97 -13.84
C ASP A 59 -4.08 -7.77 -13.25
N LEU A 60 -5.27 -7.17 -13.25
CA LEU A 60 -6.52 -7.80 -12.82
C LEU A 60 -7.46 -7.88 -14.02
N ALA A 61 -7.96 -9.07 -14.33
CA ALA A 61 -8.99 -9.28 -15.32
C ALA A 61 -10.35 -9.47 -14.64
N LEU A 62 -11.36 -8.74 -15.09
CA LEU A 62 -12.70 -8.74 -14.51
C LEU A 62 -13.76 -8.43 -15.59
N PRO A 63 -15.06 -8.77 -15.38
CA PRO A 63 -16.10 -8.37 -16.28
C PRO A 63 -16.12 -6.85 -16.49
N GLU A 64 -16.33 -6.41 -17.73
CA GLU A 64 -16.31 -4.97 -18.08
C GLU A 64 -17.35 -4.18 -17.27
N GLN A 65 -18.54 -4.75 -17.07
CA GLN A 65 -19.59 -4.14 -16.26
C GLN A 65 -19.13 -3.95 -14.81
N ALA A 66 -18.47 -4.95 -14.21
CA ALA A 66 -17.95 -4.86 -12.84
C ALA A 66 -16.88 -3.77 -12.70
N LEU A 67 -16.03 -3.60 -13.73
CA LEU A 67 -15.06 -2.51 -13.75
C LEU A 67 -15.76 -1.15 -13.84
N ALA A 68 -16.79 -1.02 -14.70
CA ALA A 68 -17.54 0.22 -14.84
C ALA A 68 -18.20 0.65 -13.51
N GLU A 69 -18.74 -0.29 -12.74
CA GLU A 69 -19.36 -0.02 -11.44
C GLU A 69 -18.37 0.52 -10.40
N ILE A 70 -17.12 0.05 -10.43
CA ILE A 70 -16.07 0.48 -9.47
C ILE A 70 -15.17 1.60 -10.01
N TRP A 71 -15.34 2.04 -11.24
CA TRP A 71 -14.53 3.10 -11.85
C TRP A 71 -15.04 4.49 -11.44
N THR A 72 -14.86 4.82 -10.17
CA THR A 72 -15.31 6.09 -9.58
C THR A 72 -14.26 6.65 -8.62
N PRO A 73 -14.22 7.99 -8.41
CA PRO A 73 -13.31 8.61 -7.43
C PRO A 73 -13.49 8.05 -6.01
N MET A 74 -14.69 7.65 -5.64
CA MET A 74 -14.96 7.00 -4.35
C MET A 74 -14.25 5.65 -4.24
N HIS A 75 -14.27 4.83 -5.29
CA HIS A 75 -13.60 3.54 -5.27
C HIS A 75 -12.08 3.67 -5.29
N LEU A 76 -11.54 4.70 -5.95
CA LEU A 76 -10.12 5.04 -5.89
C LEU A 76 -9.69 5.38 -4.44
N GLU A 77 -10.50 6.17 -3.72
CA GLU A 77 -10.24 6.45 -2.29
C GLU A 77 -10.33 5.18 -1.44
N ARG A 78 -11.31 4.31 -1.70
CA ARG A 78 -11.46 3.02 -1.03
C ARG A 78 -10.26 2.09 -1.28
N LEU A 79 -9.73 2.07 -2.50
CA LEU A 79 -8.51 1.35 -2.86
C LEU A 79 -7.31 1.86 -2.04
N ALA A 80 -7.12 3.17 -2.01
CA ALA A 80 -6.09 3.83 -1.21
C ALA A 80 -6.17 3.47 0.28
N ARG A 81 -7.37 3.49 0.85
CA ARG A 81 -7.59 3.05 2.23
C ARG A 81 -7.33 1.57 2.44
N THR A 82 -7.67 0.74 1.45
CA THR A 82 -7.41 -0.70 1.50
C THR A 82 -5.92 -0.97 1.65
N TYR A 83 -5.08 -0.24 0.92
CA TYR A 83 -3.62 -0.33 1.06
C TYR A 83 -3.16 -0.06 2.50
N TRP A 84 -3.61 1.03 3.12
CA TRP A 84 -3.24 1.38 4.49
C TRP A 84 -3.78 0.38 5.53
N ARG A 85 -5.02 -0.07 5.36
CA ARG A 85 -5.62 -1.10 6.22
C ARG A 85 -4.86 -2.42 6.09
N PHE A 86 -4.45 -2.75 4.86
CA PHE A 86 -3.65 -3.94 4.60
C PHE A 86 -2.29 -3.87 5.30
N LEU A 87 -1.58 -2.75 5.20
CA LEU A 87 -0.31 -2.52 5.90
C LEU A 87 -0.44 -2.74 7.41
N THR A 88 -1.48 -2.21 8.03
CA THR A 88 -1.74 -2.40 9.46
C THR A 88 -1.99 -3.88 9.80
N ARG A 89 -2.78 -4.59 8.97
CA ARG A 89 -3.06 -6.02 9.18
C ARG A 89 -1.83 -6.90 8.94
N ALA A 90 -1.08 -6.61 7.90
CA ALA A 90 0.14 -7.35 7.55
C ALA A 90 1.21 -7.25 8.66
N THR A 91 1.25 -6.13 9.36
CA THR A 91 2.18 -5.88 10.47
C THR A 91 1.59 -6.20 11.84
N LEU A 92 0.51 -6.98 11.92
CA LEU A 92 -0.17 -7.36 13.18
C LEU A 92 -0.57 -6.15 14.04
N GLY A 93 -0.83 -4.98 13.42
CA GLY A 93 -1.18 -3.76 14.11
C GLY A 93 0.00 -2.97 14.70
N LEU A 94 1.24 -3.44 14.52
CA LEU A 94 2.44 -2.72 14.94
C LEU A 94 2.58 -1.40 14.18
N ILE A 95 2.34 -1.43 12.87
CA ILE A 95 2.30 -0.24 12.04
C ILE A 95 0.84 0.20 11.89
N ARG A 96 0.56 1.43 12.28
CA ARG A 96 -0.76 2.04 12.20
C ARG A 96 -0.73 3.30 11.36
N VAL A 97 -1.84 3.60 10.71
CA VAL A 97 -2.00 4.83 9.94
C VAL A 97 -2.96 5.75 10.65
N VAL A 98 -2.47 6.92 11.01
CA VAL A 98 -3.25 8.00 11.64
C VAL A 98 -3.67 8.98 10.57
N TYR A 99 -4.97 9.23 10.48
CA TYR A 99 -5.59 10.14 9.51
C TYR A 99 -5.91 11.48 10.17
N THR A 100 -5.44 12.56 9.58
CA THR A 100 -5.88 13.92 9.90
C THR A 100 -6.38 14.60 8.61
N PRO A 101 -7.08 15.72 8.68
CA PRO A 101 -7.53 16.43 7.47
C PRO A 101 -6.38 16.84 6.54
N ARG A 102 -5.21 17.14 7.09
CA ARG A 102 -4.07 17.71 6.36
C ARG A 102 -2.94 16.71 6.07
N GLU A 103 -2.89 15.58 6.78
CA GLU A 103 -1.75 14.67 6.70
C GLU A 103 -2.14 13.23 6.98
N ARG A 104 -1.26 12.31 6.57
CA ARG A 104 -1.29 10.90 6.94
C ARG A 104 0.02 10.57 7.65
N MET A 105 -0.07 9.85 8.76
CA MET A 105 1.12 9.46 9.52
C MET A 105 1.14 7.95 9.66
N ILE A 106 2.26 7.34 9.31
CA ILE A 106 2.57 5.97 9.66
C ILE A 106 3.31 5.99 10.99
N VAL A 107 2.74 5.34 11.99
CA VAL A 107 3.31 5.27 13.34
C VAL A 107 3.63 3.82 13.72
N LEU A 108 4.71 3.63 14.46
CA LEU A 108 5.03 2.36 15.09
C LEU A 108 4.36 2.32 16.46
N LEU A 109 3.41 1.39 16.67
CA LEU A 109 2.59 1.22 17.85
C LEU A 109 1.72 2.45 18.14
N ALA A 110 2.31 3.58 18.50
CA ALA A 110 1.63 4.84 18.85
C ALA A 110 2.54 6.04 18.62
N ARG A 111 1.98 7.26 18.76
CA ARG A 111 2.79 8.48 18.89
C ARG A 111 3.64 8.39 20.19
N PRO A 112 4.89 8.91 20.18
CA PRO A 112 5.51 9.80 19.19
C PRO A 112 6.28 9.10 18.05
N PHE A 113 6.27 7.77 17.95
CA PHE A 113 7.08 7.01 16.99
C PHE A 113 6.54 7.12 15.56
N VAL A 114 6.70 8.30 14.94
CA VAL A 114 6.27 8.58 13.58
C VAL A 114 7.33 8.09 12.59
N LEU A 115 7.04 6.98 11.90
CA LEU A 115 7.92 6.40 10.89
C LEU A 115 7.96 7.26 9.62
N LEU A 116 6.77 7.63 9.10
CA LEU A 116 6.61 8.47 7.92
C LEU A 116 5.44 9.43 8.14
N ARG A 117 5.59 10.66 7.65
CA ARG A 117 4.54 11.65 7.55
C ARG A 117 4.37 12.05 6.09
N PHE A 118 3.13 12.02 5.63
CA PHE A 118 2.74 12.41 4.29
C PHE A 118 1.81 13.62 4.35
N GLN A 119 1.86 14.44 3.32
CA GLN A 119 0.87 15.47 3.07
C GLN A 119 -0.51 14.84 2.76
N ALA A 120 -1.53 15.68 2.62
CA ALA A 120 -2.84 15.22 2.18
C ALA A 120 -2.73 14.52 0.81
N PRO A 121 -3.53 13.45 0.57
CA PRO A 121 -3.49 12.75 -0.70
C PRO A 121 -3.99 13.63 -1.85
N GLU A 122 -3.30 13.57 -2.96
CA GLU A 122 -3.70 14.12 -4.25
C GLU A 122 -4.43 13.03 -5.04
N TYR A 123 -5.65 13.31 -5.50
CA TYR A 123 -6.44 12.37 -6.32
C TYR A 123 -6.64 12.95 -7.71
N GLN A 124 -6.39 12.13 -8.72
CA GLN A 124 -6.68 12.42 -10.12
C GLN A 124 -7.40 11.21 -10.71
N MET A 125 -8.42 11.42 -11.51
CA MET A 125 -9.14 10.34 -12.18
C MET A 125 -9.80 10.85 -13.46
N ASP A 126 -9.60 10.08 -14.52
CA ASP A 126 -10.28 10.21 -15.82
C ASP A 126 -10.87 8.87 -16.26
N ASP A 127 -11.30 8.75 -17.51
CA ASP A 127 -11.95 7.55 -18.06
C ASP A 127 -11.00 6.33 -18.16
N ARG A 128 -9.68 6.55 -18.15
CA ARG A 128 -8.65 5.51 -18.33
C ARG A 128 -7.70 5.36 -17.18
N ARG A 129 -7.52 6.41 -16.37
CA ARG A 129 -6.50 6.46 -15.33
C ARG A 129 -7.07 6.98 -14.03
N GLY A 130 -6.73 6.33 -12.93
CA GLY A 130 -6.96 6.81 -11.58
C GLY A 130 -5.65 6.82 -10.82
N LEU A 131 -5.39 7.89 -10.08
CA LEU A 131 -4.14 8.08 -9.36
C LEU A 131 -4.40 8.68 -7.98
N VAL A 132 -3.74 8.11 -6.98
CA VAL A 132 -3.64 8.72 -5.66
C VAL A 132 -2.17 8.80 -5.25
N ARG A 133 -1.71 10.00 -4.90
CA ARG A 133 -0.33 10.27 -4.50
C ARG A 133 -0.28 10.90 -3.12
N TRP A 134 0.68 10.45 -2.31
CA TRP A 134 1.02 11.01 -1.00
C TRP A 134 2.48 11.48 -1.05
N ARG A 135 2.71 12.77 -0.89
CA ARG A 135 4.07 13.32 -0.80
C ARG A 135 4.66 13.02 0.57
N ILE A 136 5.88 12.50 0.59
CA ILE A 136 6.61 12.18 1.81
C ILE A 136 7.23 13.47 2.35
N GLU A 137 6.81 13.90 3.53
CA GLU A 137 7.32 15.11 4.14
C GLU A 137 8.55 14.84 5.01
N ARG A 138 8.40 13.93 5.98
CA ARG A 138 9.43 13.60 6.97
C ARG A 138 9.08 12.32 7.72
N GLY A 139 9.96 11.91 8.63
CA GLY A 139 9.77 10.77 9.53
C GLY A 139 11.09 10.15 9.92
N VAL A 140 11.05 9.18 10.84
CA VAL A 140 12.25 8.46 11.28
C VAL A 140 12.90 7.69 10.13
N LEU A 141 12.11 7.19 9.18
CA LEU A 141 12.63 6.44 8.04
C LEU A 141 13.15 7.32 6.89
N VAL A 142 13.02 8.66 6.99
CA VAL A 142 13.45 9.59 5.95
C VAL A 142 14.78 10.23 6.34
N ALA A 143 15.82 10.03 5.53
CA ALA A 143 17.10 10.70 5.71
C ALA A 143 16.93 12.23 5.67
N ARG A 144 17.82 12.97 6.35
CA ARG A 144 17.72 14.46 6.43
C ARG A 144 17.61 15.12 5.06
N ARG A 145 18.37 14.64 4.07
CA ARG A 145 18.36 15.16 2.69
C ARG A 145 17.04 14.92 1.93
N GLY A 146 16.21 13.95 2.36
CA GLY A 146 14.92 13.65 1.74
C GLY A 146 13.73 14.33 2.41
N ARG A 147 13.94 15.10 3.48
CA ARG A 147 12.85 15.78 4.20
C ARG A 147 12.37 17.01 3.44
N GLY A 148 11.05 17.12 3.25
CA GLY A 148 10.45 18.19 2.47
C GLY A 148 10.82 18.17 0.99
N GLY A 149 11.39 17.05 0.49
CA GLY A 149 11.74 16.86 -0.91
C GLY A 149 10.56 16.40 -1.78
N ASP A 150 10.90 15.81 -2.91
CA ASP A 150 9.96 15.34 -3.94
C ASP A 150 9.58 13.85 -3.81
N GLY A 151 9.91 13.22 -2.67
CA GLY A 151 9.57 11.83 -2.39
C GLY A 151 8.07 11.58 -2.30
N TYR A 152 7.60 10.48 -2.86
CA TYR A 152 6.18 10.12 -2.83
C TYR A 152 5.93 8.62 -2.76
N LEU A 153 4.74 8.27 -2.28
CA LEU A 153 4.07 7.00 -2.52
C LEU A 153 2.87 7.26 -3.42
N GLU A 154 2.69 6.41 -4.43
CA GLU A 154 1.61 6.51 -5.39
C GLU A 154 0.96 5.17 -5.64
N ILE A 155 -0.36 5.19 -5.81
CA ILE A 155 -1.12 4.08 -6.37
C ILE A 155 -1.78 4.59 -7.63
N GLU A 156 -1.49 3.94 -8.74
CA GLU A 156 -2.06 4.22 -10.04
C GLU A 156 -2.87 3.01 -10.51
N ILE A 157 -4.01 3.27 -11.12
CA ILE A 157 -4.83 2.28 -11.81
C ILE A 157 -5.04 2.72 -13.25
N GLU A 158 -4.85 1.79 -14.18
CA GLU A 158 -5.14 2.02 -15.61
C GLU A 158 -6.21 1.03 -16.08
N ARG A 159 -7.22 1.55 -16.73
CA ARG A 159 -8.23 0.73 -17.43
C ARG A 159 -7.69 0.34 -18.80
N ARG A 160 -7.67 -0.96 -19.09
CA ARG A 160 -7.24 -1.54 -20.36
C ARG A 160 -8.33 -2.45 -20.92
N ARG A 161 -8.30 -2.72 -22.21
CA ARG A 161 -9.16 -3.74 -22.80
C ARG A 161 -8.77 -5.12 -22.28
N GLY A 162 -9.77 -5.95 -21.98
CA GLY A 162 -9.54 -7.36 -21.65
C GLY A 162 -9.10 -8.16 -22.88
N ALA A 163 -8.51 -9.32 -22.63
CA ALA A 163 -8.12 -10.25 -23.70
C ALA A 163 -9.33 -10.94 -24.34
N GLU A 164 -10.44 -11.10 -23.60
CA GLU A 164 -11.67 -11.75 -24.04
C GLU A 164 -12.81 -10.74 -24.22
N PRO A 165 -13.75 -11.00 -25.14
CA PRO A 165 -14.96 -10.15 -25.27
C PRO A 165 -15.73 -10.06 -23.96
N GLY A 166 -16.21 -8.85 -23.61
CA GLY A 166 -16.95 -8.58 -22.36
C GLY A 166 -16.08 -8.54 -21.09
N THR A 167 -14.75 -8.62 -21.24
CA THR A 167 -13.80 -8.46 -20.15
C THR A 167 -13.04 -7.14 -20.24
N ALA A 168 -12.58 -6.66 -19.11
CA ALA A 168 -11.67 -5.53 -18.99
C ALA A 168 -10.46 -5.95 -18.15
N SER A 169 -9.34 -5.29 -18.37
CA SER A 169 -8.15 -5.40 -17.53
C SER A 169 -7.92 -4.10 -16.76
N MET A 170 -7.53 -4.23 -15.51
CA MET A 170 -7.10 -3.13 -14.67
C MET A 170 -5.64 -3.37 -14.27
N HIS A 171 -4.75 -2.51 -14.74
CA HIS A 171 -3.36 -2.50 -14.31
C HIS A 171 -3.23 -1.64 -13.06
N VAL A 172 -2.72 -2.22 -11.98
CA VAL A 172 -2.52 -1.52 -10.70
C VAL A 172 -1.03 -1.44 -10.41
N THR A 173 -0.54 -0.22 -10.25
CA THR A 173 0.86 0.07 -9.90
C THR A 173 0.92 0.72 -8.53
N VAL A 174 1.84 0.28 -7.69
CA VAL A 174 2.21 0.92 -6.43
C VAL A 174 3.67 1.34 -6.54
N GLU A 175 3.92 2.64 -6.48
CA GLU A 175 5.25 3.20 -6.62
C GLU A 175 5.65 4.01 -5.39
N VAL A 176 6.87 3.79 -4.91
CA VAL A 176 7.60 4.72 -4.04
C VAL A 176 8.79 5.25 -4.83
N ALA A 177 8.87 6.55 -4.96
CA ALA A 177 9.98 7.17 -5.69
C ALA A 177 10.54 8.39 -4.96
N ASN A 178 11.73 8.80 -5.38
CA ASN A 178 12.46 9.95 -4.84
C ASN A 178 12.64 9.86 -3.30
N PHE A 179 12.69 8.64 -2.78
CA PHE A 179 12.76 8.38 -1.36
C PHE A 179 14.21 8.19 -0.92
N TYR A 180 14.63 8.89 0.12
CA TYR A 180 15.94 8.73 0.73
C TYR A 180 15.80 8.02 2.07
N PRO A 181 16.10 6.70 2.14
CA PRO A 181 15.94 5.94 3.38
C PRO A 181 16.99 6.32 4.42
N MET A 182 16.56 6.44 5.68
CA MET A 182 17.46 6.76 6.81
C MET A 182 18.52 5.68 7.02
N ILE A 183 18.18 4.42 6.81
CA ILE A 183 19.07 3.27 7.08
C ILE A 183 20.33 3.29 6.20
N GLU A 184 20.24 3.90 5.00
CA GLU A 184 21.42 4.03 4.12
C GLU A 184 22.55 4.86 4.75
N THR A 185 22.22 5.80 5.64
CA THR A 185 23.20 6.68 6.28
C THR A 185 23.86 6.06 7.52
N THR A 186 23.24 5.01 8.10
CA THR A 186 23.65 4.42 9.40
C THR A 186 24.17 3.00 9.26
N PHE A 187 23.69 2.23 8.27
CA PHE A 187 24.08 0.84 8.01
C PHE A 187 24.47 0.66 6.53
N SER A 188 25.20 -0.42 6.26
CA SER A 188 25.62 -0.76 4.91
C SER A 188 24.42 -1.03 3.99
N ARG A 189 24.52 -0.67 2.71
CA ARG A 189 23.50 -0.91 1.65
C ARG A 189 22.86 -2.31 1.66
N PRO A 190 23.58 -3.40 1.99
CA PRO A 190 22.98 -4.74 2.07
C PRO A 190 21.86 -4.86 3.10
N VAL A 191 22.01 -4.23 4.27
CA VAL A 191 21.01 -4.29 5.36
C VAL A 191 19.71 -3.60 4.96
N TYR A 192 19.80 -2.45 4.29
CA TYR A 192 18.61 -1.77 3.73
C TYR A 192 17.86 -2.64 2.72
N ARG A 193 18.60 -3.22 1.76
CA ARG A 193 17.99 -4.08 0.72
C ARG A 193 17.30 -5.30 1.32
N MET A 194 17.87 -5.89 2.38
CA MET A 194 17.27 -7.06 3.04
C MET A 194 16.08 -6.73 3.92
N THR A 195 16.03 -5.58 4.55
CA THR A 195 14.99 -5.29 5.56
C THR A 195 13.87 -4.40 5.02
N GLN A 196 14.17 -3.16 4.70
CA GLN A 196 13.13 -2.17 4.38
C GLN A 196 12.53 -2.40 2.99
N SER A 197 13.36 -2.66 1.99
CA SER A 197 12.90 -2.92 0.61
C SER A 197 12.12 -4.24 0.55
N PHE A 198 12.64 -5.30 1.17
CA PHE A 198 11.98 -6.62 1.16
C PHE A 198 10.60 -6.59 1.83
N ILE A 199 10.47 -5.93 3.00
CA ILE A 199 9.18 -5.81 3.69
C ILE A 199 8.18 -5.02 2.83
N HIS A 200 8.61 -3.91 2.22
CA HIS A 200 7.76 -3.11 1.34
C HIS A 200 7.26 -3.94 0.15
N VAL A 201 8.16 -4.60 -0.58
CA VAL A 201 7.82 -5.46 -1.71
C VAL A 201 6.85 -6.57 -1.29
N LEU A 202 7.13 -7.26 -0.19
CA LEU A 202 6.30 -8.36 0.30
C LEU A 202 4.88 -7.88 0.67
N VAL A 203 4.78 -6.77 1.39
CA VAL A 203 3.50 -6.16 1.78
C VAL A 203 2.72 -5.71 0.55
N THR A 204 3.39 -5.06 -0.41
CA THR A 204 2.74 -4.56 -1.63
C THR A 204 2.27 -5.71 -2.53
N HIS A 205 3.09 -6.76 -2.73
CA HIS A 205 2.66 -7.94 -3.49
C HIS A 205 1.46 -8.63 -2.83
N ALA A 206 1.46 -8.78 -1.52
CA ALA A 206 0.34 -9.37 -0.80
C ALA A 206 -0.92 -8.48 -0.88
N PHE A 207 -0.76 -7.15 -0.85
CA PHE A 207 -1.85 -6.20 -1.10
C PHE A 207 -2.42 -6.38 -2.50
N LEU A 208 -1.57 -6.36 -3.55
CA LEU A 208 -2.01 -6.53 -4.94
C LEU A 208 -2.79 -7.84 -5.11
N ARG A 209 -2.28 -8.96 -4.58
CA ARG A 209 -3.01 -10.24 -4.59
C ARG A 209 -4.36 -10.18 -3.85
N SER A 210 -4.48 -9.35 -2.82
CA SER A 210 -5.73 -9.20 -2.07
C SER A 210 -6.84 -8.51 -2.87
N LEU A 211 -6.48 -7.73 -3.90
CA LEU A 211 -7.44 -7.04 -4.77
C LEU A 211 -8.31 -7.99 -5.58
N ALA A 212 -7.88 -9.23 -5.82
CA ALA A 212 -8.70 -10.24 -6.47
C ALA A 212 -10.06 -10.48 -5.79
N ARG A 213 -10.22 -10.06 -4.54
CA ARG A 213 -11.48 -10.17 -3.79
C ARG A 213 -12.41 -9.00 -3.98
N LEU A 214 -11.93 -7.87 -4.49
CA LEU A 214 -12.64 -6.58 -4.55
C LEU A 214 -13.25 -6.13 -3.19
N ASP A 215 -12.72 -6.65 -2.07
CA ASP A 215 -13.13 -6.25 -0.71
C ASP A 215 -12.41 -4.97 -0.31
N LEU A 216 -12.87 -3.84 -0.84
CA LEU A 216 -12.30 -2.52 -0.56
C LEU A 216 -12.77 -1.99 0.80
N ALA A 217 -11.89 -1.29 1.49
CA ALA A 217 -12.22 -0.59 2.73
C ALA A 217 -13.29 0.48 2.48
N ARG A 218 -14.14 0.76 3.48
CA ARG A 218 -15.12 1.84 3.37
C ARG A 218 -14.42 3.20 3.32
N SER A 219 -14.97 4.14 2.54
CA SER A 219 -14.50 5.52 2.53
C SER A 219 -14.82 6.21 3.87
N ARG A 220 -13.90 7.00 4.38
CA ARG A 220 -14.06 7.76 5.63
C ARG A 220 -13.50 9.18 5.54
N THR A 221 -13.03 9.60 4.40
CA THR A 221 -12.35 10.89 4.26
C THR A 221 -13.06 11.82 3.30
N GLY A 222 -13.14 13.10 3.69
CA GLY A 222 -13.60 14.18 2.86
C GLY A 222 -15.03 14.02 2.35
N ARG A 223 -15.24 14.43 1.12
CA ARG A 223 -16.55 14.44 0.43
C ARG A 223 -17.23 13.07 0.25
N PHE A 224 -16.53 11.98 0.49
CA PHE A 224 -17.07 10.63 0.31
C PHE A 224 -17.54 9.99 1.62
N ALA A 225 -17.27 10.59 2.78
CA ALA A 225 -17.55 9.97 4.08
C ALA A 225 -19.05 9.75 4.38
N GLY A 226 -19.95 10.42 3.67
CA GLY A 226 -21.41 10.31 3.85
C GLY A 226 -22.14 9.52 2.77
N VAL A 227 -21.48 9.16 1.67
CA VAL A 227 -22.14 8.56 0.50
C VAL A 227 -22.51 7.08 0.71
N GLU A 228 -21.81 6.37 1.59
CA GLU A 228 -22.05 4.94 1.86
C GLU A 228 -23.26 4.68 2.79
N GLY A 229 -23.86 5.70 3.36
CA GLY A 229 -25.03 5.58 4.26
C GLY A 229 -26.40 5.72 3.57
N LEU A 230 -26.44 6.05 2.29
CA LEU A 230 -27.70 6.10 1.55
C LEU A 230 -28.14 4.67 1.20
N PRO A 231 -29.39 4.26 1.52
CA PRO A 231 -29.90 2.97 1.07
C PRO A 231 -29.82 2.93 -0.44
N GLN A 232 -29.28 1.86 -1.00
CA GLN A 232 -29.42 1.58 -2.42
C GLN A 232 -30.90 1.64 -2.72
N ALA A 233 -31.30 2.59 -3.56
CA ALA A 233 -32.67 2.69 -4.01
C ALA A 233 -33.12 1.31 -4.49
N THR A 234 -34.12 0.78 -3.81
CA THR A 234 -34.79 -0.47 -4.12
C THR A 234 -35.10 -0.44 -5.60
N ARG A 235 -34.46 -1.28 -6.41
CA ARG A 235 -34.90 -1.57 -7.76
C ARG A 235 -36.31 -2.14 -7.64
N SER A 236 -37.32 -1.31 -7.79
CA SER A 236 -38.68 -1.74 -8.06
C SER A 236 -38.69 -2.36 -9.45
N ARG A 237 -39.13 -3.57 -9.50
CA ARG A 237 -39.54 -4.47 -10.56
C ARG A 237 -39.64 -3.91 -11.99
#